data_b331b112b55b0c9648abb17610ea6957
#
_entry.id   b331b112b55b0c9648abb17610ea6957
#
_cell.length_a   1.000
_cell.length_b   1.000
_cell.length_c   1.000
_cell.angle_alpha   90.00
_cell.angle_beta   90.00
_cell.angle_gamma   90.00
#
_symmetry.space_group_name_H-M   'P 1'
#
loop_
_entity.id
_entity.type
_entity.pdbx_description
1 polymer ?
#
loop_
_entity_poly.entity_id
_entity_poly.type
_entity_poly.pdbx_seq_one_letter_code
_entity_poly.pdbx_strand_id
1 'polypeptide(L)'
;KYIGKGAGGSVRLIRRSSDQKTFAVKQFRKRLGHESEKDYVKKVTAEFCIGSTLHHPNVIETLDIIQESTNFYEIMEYAPNDLFNIVMSGMMSREEIACCWRQLLNGVEYLQSVGIAHRDIKLDNVVLDHTGILKIIDFGCSTVYKYPFESTMTMTKGIFGSDPYIAPEQYTQPTYDPRLSDIWSCGIVFICMTIRRFPWRVPRQSDLSFRAFATNHNQQQFRLLKLLPREARSVMAGILEIDPNKRLSLEAVLADPWVQDIDVCQVHEPGKRHVHHVLATPSLNRDNLVVITPEPPGVVAEKEKRKRQQGSRPASPIPPPAINKNSSA
;
A
#
# COMPACT_ATOMS: atom_id res chain seq x y z
N LYS A 1 2.88 -25.00 -1.09
CA LYS A 1 3.26 -24.25 0.11
C LYS A 1 2.18 -23.19 0.41
N TYR A 2 1.81 -23.05 1.65
CA TYR A 2 0.85 -22.03 2.13
C TYR A 2 1.54 -20.69 2.26
N ILE A 3 0.96 -19.57 1.74
CA ILE A 3 1.59 -18.25 1.79
C ILE A 3 0.73 -17.16 2.44
N GLY A 4 -0.58 -17.38 2.61
CA GLY A 4 -1.42 -16.38 3.25
C GLY A 4 -2.83 -16.83 3.52
N LYS A 5 -3.49 -16.16 4.48
CA LYS A 5 -4.91 -16.31 4.78
C LYS A 5 -5.47 -14.93 5.12
N GLY A 6 -6.57 -14.58 4.49
CA GLY A 6 -7.29 -13.32 4.72
C GLY A 6 -8.79 -13.52 4.70
N ALA A 7 -9.55 -12.41 4.80
CA ALA A 7 -11.01 -12.43 4.79
C ALA A 7 -11.60 -13.05 3.50
N GLY A 8 -10.92 -12.87 2.35
CA GLY A 8 -11.34 -13.40 1.05
C GLY A 8 -11.01 -14.88 0.82
N GLY A 9 -10.15 -15.50 1.63
CA GLY A 9 -9.73 -16.88 1.46
C GLY A 9 -8.29 -17.14 1.86
N SER A 10 -7.71 -18.20 1.30
CA SER A 10 -6.32 -18.60 1.57
C SER A 10 -5.54 -18.76 0.28
N VAL A 11 -4.26 -18.40 0.30
CA VAL A 11 -3.38 -18.46 -0.87
C VAL A 11 -2.30 -19.51 -0.68
N ARG A 12 -2.09 -20.33 -1.71
CA ARG A 12 -1.06 -21.37 -1.77
C ARG A 12 -0.25 -21.23 -3.04
N LEU A 13 0.96 -21.79 -3.03
CA LEU A 13 1.76 -21.94 -4.24
C LEU A 13 1.53 -23.29 -4.87
N ILE A 14 1.36 -23.29 -6.18
CA ILE A 14 1.39 -24.48 -7.02
C ILE A 14 2.53 -24.34 -8.04
N ARG A 15 2.99 -25.49 -8.51
CA ARG A 15 3.99 -25.57 -9.57
C ARG A 15 3.42 -26.36 -10.75
N ARG A 16 3.48 -25.76 -11.92
CA ARG A 16 3.04 -26.43 -13.15
C ARG A 16 4.08 -27.50 -13.54
N SER A 17 3.62 -28.73 -13.79
CA SER A 17 4.51 -29.86 -14.09
C SER A 17 5.26 -29.71 -15.41
N SER A 18 4.63 -29.06 -16.40
CA SER A 18 5.20 -28.95 -17.76
C SER A 18 6.46 -28.08 -17.85
N ASP A 19 6.54 -26.98 -17.10
CA ASP A 19 7.63 -26.00 -17.17
C ASP A 19 8.18 -25.58 -15.80
N GLN A 20 7.69 -26.22 -14.73
CA GLN A 20 8.07 -25.94 -13.34
C GLN A 20 7.77 -24.49 -12.87
N LYS A 21 6.99 -23.75 -13.65
CA LYS A 21 6.58 -22.37 -13.27
C LYS A 21 5.68 -22.41 -12.04
N THR A 22 5.97 -21.49 -11.10
CA THR A 22 5.19 -21.33 -9.85
C THR A 22 4.10 -20.29 -10.02
N PHE A 23 2.92 -20.61 -9.52
CA PHE A 23 1.75 -19.73 -9.51
C PHE A 23 1.20 -19.61 -8.10
N ALA A 24 0.48 -18.53 -7.84
CA ALA A 24 -0.33 -18.36 -6.64
C ALA A 24 -1.76 -18.85 -6.93
N VAL A 25 -2.33 -19.56 -5.98
CA VAL A 25 -3.73 -20.03 -6.05
C VAL A 25 -4.46 -19.55 -4.83
N LYS A 26 -5.47 -18.71 -5.04
CA LYS A 26 -6.39 -18.26 -4.01
C LYS A 26 -7.57 -19.22 -3.95
N GLN A 27 -7.72 -19.91 -2.82
CA GLN A 27 -8.94 -20.61 -2.49
C GLN A 27 -9.90 -19.62 -1.84
N PHE A 28 -11.03 -19.33 -2.48
CA PHE A 28 -12.02 -18.45 -1.91
C PHE A 28 -12.58 -19.03 -0.60
N ARG A 29 -12.99 -18.15 0.32
CA ARG A 29 -13.68 -18.56 1.53
C ARG A 29 -14.92 -19.39 1.19
N LYS A 30 -15.32 -20.28 2.07
CA LYS A 30 -16.59 -20.99 1.91
C LYS A 30 -17.78 -20.03 2.04
N ARG A 31 -18.88 -20.36 1.38
CA ARG A 31 -20.15 -19.66 1.52
C ARG A 31 -20.59 -19.61 2.99
N LEU A 32 -21.04 -18.47 3.45
CA LEU A 32 -21.58 -18.29 4.79
C LEU A 32 -23.03 -18.80 4.86
N GLY A 33 -23.47 -19.25 6.04
CA GLY A 33 -24.79 -19.86 6.21
C GLY A 33 -25.97 -18.93 5.87
N HIS A 34 -25.81 -17.63 6.04
CA HIS A 34 -26.81 -16.61 5.71
C HIS A 34 -26.70 -16.07 4.28
N GLU A 35 -25.71 -16.47 3.53
CA GLU A 35 -25.44 -16.05 2.16
C GLU A 35 -26.08 -17.05 1.17
N SER A 36 -26.85 -16.55 0.18
CA SER A 36 -27.38 -17.43 -0.85
C SER A 36 -26.26 -17.96 -1.74
N GLU A 37 -26.43 -19.15 -2.31
CA GLU A 37 -25.46 -19.70 -3.27
C GLU A 37 -25.27 -18.78 -4.47
N LYS A 38 -26.37 -18.22 -4.98
CA LYS A 38 -26.36 -17.28 -6.09
C LYS A 38 -25.51 -16.04 -5.80
N ASP A 39 -25.66 -15.45 -4.60
CA ASP A 39 -24.91 -14.25 -4.22
C ASP A 39 -23.43 -14.56 -4.00
N TYR A 40 -23.13 -15.72 -3.41
CA TYR A 40 -21.77 -16.20 -3.24
C TYR A 40 -21.06 -16.42 -4.58
N VAL A 41 -21.67 -17.16 -5.50
CA VAL A 41 -21.13 -17.42 -6.84
C VAL A 41 -20.95 -16.09 -7.59
N LYS A 42 -21.93 -15.18 -7.49
CA LYS A 42 -21.83 -13.85 -8.10
C LYS A 42 -20.62 -13.04 -7.59
N LYS A 43 -20.35 -13.08 -6.29
CA LYS A 43 -19.17 -12.38 -5.72
C LYS A 43 -17.86 -12.99 -6.23
N VAL A 44 -17.73 -14.31 -6.19
CA VAL A 44 -16.51 -15.01 -6.64
C VAL A 44 -16.26 -14.77 -8.12
N THR A 45 -17.30 -14.93 -8.94
CA THR A 45 -17.15 -14.71 -10.40
C THR A 45 -16.92 -13.26 -10.75
N ALA A 46 -17.49 -12.29 -10.03
CA ALA A 46 -17.25 -10.87 -10.24
C ALA A 46 -15.78 -10.49 -9.96
N GLU A 47 -15.20 -10.98 -8.86
CA GLU A 47 -13.78 -10.76 -8.54
C GLU A 47 -12.88 -11.32 -9.66
N PHE A 48 -13.12 -12.55 -10.07
CA PHE A 48 -12.38 -13.17 -11.18
C PHE A 48 -12.58 -12.43 -12.51
N CYS A 49 -13.81 -12.08 -12.86
CA CYS A 49 -14.09 -11.37 -14.12
C CYS A 49 -13.38 -10.03 -14.19
N ILE A 50 -13.37 -9.27 -13.10
CA ILE A 50 -12.60 -8.01 -13.03
C ILE A 50 -11.12 -8.31 -13.19
N GLY A 51 -10.54 -9.20 -12.37
CA GLY A 51 -9.11 -9.51 -12.39
C GLY A 51 -8.64 -10.02 -13.74
N SER A 52 -9.40 -10.90 -14.39
CA SER A 52 -9.02 -11.52 -15.68
C SER A 52 -9.00 -10.56 -16.86
N THR A 53 -9.63 -9.40 -16.76
CA THR A 53 -9.61 -8.36 -17.80
C THR A 53 -8.45 -7.37 -17.65
N LEU A 54 -7.71 -7.44 -16.55
CA LEU A 54 -6.65 -6.49 -16.23
C LEU A 54 -5.29 -7.00 -16.71
N HIS A 55 -4.62 -6.20 -17.52
CA HIS A 55 -3.29 -6.49 -18.08
C HIS A 55 -2.41 -5.26 -17.98
N HIS A 56 -1.59 -5.19 -16.92
CA HIS A 56 -0.68 -4.08 -16.69
C HIS A 56 0.49 -4.57 -15.79
N PRO A 57 1.72 -4.07 -15.99
CA PRO A 57 2.87 -4.49 -15.20
C PRO A 57 2.70 -4.30 -13.69
N ASN A 58 1.94 -3.29 -13.27
CA ASN A 58 1.70 -2.97 -11.85
C ASN A 58 0.37 -3.52 -11.30
N VAL A 59 -0.25 -4.46 -12.01
CA VAL A 59 -1.43 -5.20 -11.58
C VAL A 59 -1.16 -6.69 -11.73
N ILE A 60 -1.51 -7.49 -10.72
CA ILE A 60 -1.31 -8.94 -10.76
C ILE A 60 -2.07 -9.56 -11.94
N GLU A 61 -1.43 -10.47 -12.66
CA GLU A 61 -2.08 -11.19 -13.75
C GLU A 61 -2.94 -12.33 -13.21
N THR A 62 -4.24 -12.29 -13.49
CA THR A 62 -5.19 -13.34 -13.17
C THR A 62 -5.37 -14.25 -14.38
N LEU A 63 -5.13 -15.54 -14.22
CA LEU A 63 -5.00 -16.49 -15.33
C LEU A 63 -6.24 -17.35 -15.53
N ASP A 64 -6.80 -17.90 -14.45
CA ASP A 64 -7.89 -18.87 -14.54
C ASP A 64 -8.69 -18.95 -13.23
N ILE A 65 -9.89 -19.53 -13.32
CA ILE A 65 -10.72 -19.92 -12.18
C ILE A 65 -11.13 -21.38 -12.32
N ILE A 66 -10.97 -22.14 -11.25
CA ILE A 66 -11.32 -23.55 -11.20
C ILE A 66 -12.37 -23.75 -10.11
N GLN A 67 -13.42 -24.52 -10.44
CA GLN A 67 -14.40 -24.99 -9.47
C GLN A 67 -14.20 -26.49 -9.23
N GLU A 68 -13.99 -26.84 -7.96
CA GLU A 68 -13.97 -28.25 -7.50
C GLU A 68 -15.04 -28.42 -6.42
N SER A 69 -16.11 -29.12 -6.76
CA SER A 69 -17.28 -29.26 -5.89
C SER A 69 -17.85 -27.89 -5.50
N THR A 70 -17.80 -27.52 -4.22
CA THR A 70 -18.28 -26.23 -3.69
C THR A 70 -17.17 -25.19 -3.51
N ASN A 71 -15.93 -25.54 -3.85
CA ASN A 71 -14.78 -24.64 -3.69
C ASN A 71 -14.40 -23.99 -5.02
N PHE A 72 -14.03 -22.72 -4.94
CA PHE A 72 -13.50 -21.94 -6.07
C PHE A 72 -12.04 -21.59 -5.82
N TYR A 73 -11.24 -21.69 -6.88
CA TYR A 73 -9.81 -21.41 -6.89
C TYR A 73 -9.47 -20.45 -8.02
N GLU A 74 -8.80 -19.36 -7.71
CA GLU A 74 -8.30 -18.40 -8.68
C GLU A 74 -6.80 -18.59 -8.85
N ILE A 75 -6.36 -18.78 -10.10
CA ILE A 75 -4.95 -18.96 -10.44
C ILE A 75 -4.41 -17.62 -10.94
N MET A 76 -3.31 -17.18 -10.35
CA MET A 76 -2.66 -15.91 -10.71
C MET A 76 -1.14 -16.04 -10.74
N GLU A 77 -0.48 -15.07 -11.35
CA GLU A 77 0.97 -15.00 -11.29
C GLU A 77 1.44 -14.94 -9.82
N TYR A 78 2.66 -15.37 -9.60
CA TYR A 78 3.28 -15.32 -8.28
C TYR A 78 4.31 -14.21 -8.20
N ALA A 79 4.09 -13.26 -7.31
CA ALA A 79 5.03 -12.23 -6.89
C ALA A 79 5.44 -12.51 -5.44
N PRO A 80 6.74 -12.84 -5.19
CA PRO A 80 7.13 -13.46 -3.92
C PRO A 80 7.36 -12.49 -2.77
N ASN A 81 7.39 -11.18 -3.03
CA ASN A 81 7.85 -10.19 -2.07
C ASN A 81 6.69 -9.36 -1.55
N ASP A 82 6.30 -9.59 -0.30
CA ASP A 82 5.30 -8.82 0.42
C ASP A 82 5.86 -7.44 0.81
N LEU A 83 5.27 -6.39 0.29
CA LEU A 83 5.74 -5.02 0.53
C LEU A 83 5.60 -4.60 2.00
N PHE A 84 4.57 -5.07 2.70
CA PHE A 84 4.42 -4.78 4.13
C PHE A 84 5.66 -5.21 4.93
N ASN A 85 6.14 -6.44 4.72
CA ASN A 85 7.33 -6.96 5.40
C ASN A 85 8.61 -6.21 4.99
N ILE A 86 8.73 -5.82 3.73
CA ILE A 86 9.87 -5.00 3.27
C ILE A 86 9.87 -3.64 3.96
N VAL A 87 8.72 -2.97 4.03
CA VAL A 87 8.56 -1.69 4.74
C VAL A 87 8.92 -1.83 6.21
N MET A 88 8.43 -2.87 6.88
CA MET A 88 8.68 -3.10 8.31
C MET A 88 10.14 -3.44 8.62
N SER A 89 10.92 -3.91 7.65
CA SER A 89 12.37 -4.09 7.81
C SER A 89 13.10 -2.78 8.10
N GLY A 90 12.54 -1.65 7.65
CA GLY A 90 13.14 -0.32 7.81
C GLY A 90 14.37 -0.07 6.93
N MET A 91 14.61 -0.94 5.94
CA MET A 91 15.78 -0.87 5.07
C MET A 91 15.56 -0.03 3.80
N MET A 92 14.31 0.30 3.46
CA MET A 92 14.00 1.05 2.24
C MET A 92 14.60 2.46 2.27
N SER A 93 15.25 2.84 1.18
CA SER A 93 15.65 4.22 0.94
C SER A 93 14.46 5.10 0.56
N ARG A 94 14.64 6.42 0.59
CA ARG A 94 13.58 7.36 0.16
C ARG A 94 13.23 7.19 -1.32
N GLU A 95 14.24 6.97 -2.14
CA GLU A 95 14.12 6.77 -3.58
C GLU A 95 13.41 5.45 -3.90
N GLU A 96 13.68 4.40 -3.14
CA GLU A 96 12.96 3.12 -3.25
C GLU A 96 11.49 3.25 -2.86
N ILE A 97 11.19 3.94 -1.75
CA ILE A 97 9.82 4.25 -1.33
C ILE A 97 9.09 5.03 -2.43
N ALA A 98 9.73 6.06 -2.96
CA ALA A 98 9.18 6.87 -4.05
C ALA A 98 8.90 6.01 -5.30
N CYS A 99 9.85 5.15 -5.69
CA CYS A 99 9.67 4.22 -6.82
C CYS A 99 8.48 3.29 -6.60
N CYS A 100 8.38 2.63 -5.44
CA CYS A 100 7.24 1.76 -5.12
C CYS A 100 5.92 2.52 -5.17
N TRP A 101 5.89 3.71 -4.61
CA TRP A 101 4.68 4.54 -4.62
C TRP A 101 4.29 5.00 -6.03
N ARG A 102 5.27 5.40 -6.85
CA ARG A 102 5.01 5.75 -8.26
C ARG A 102 4.49 4.56 -9.06
N GLN A 103 5.02 3.36 -8.85
CA GLN A 103 4.50 2.15 -9.45
C GLN A 103 3.06 1.85 -9.01
N LEU A 104 2.73 2.07 -7.74
CA LEU A 104 1.36 1.98 -7.23
C LEU A 104 0.43 2.96 -7.97
N LEU A 105 0.84 4.21 -8.12
CA LEU A 105 0.07 5.21 -8.87
C LEU A 105 -0.13 4.80 -10.33
N ASN A 106 0.89 4.24 -10.98
CA ASN A 106 0.77 3.73 -12.36
C ASN A 106 -0.26 2.60 -12.47
N GLY A 107 -0.29 1.69 -11.48
CA GLY A 107 -1.32 0.64 -11.40
C GLY A 107 -2.72 1.21 -11.22
N VAL A 108 -2.88 2.17 -10.33
CA VAL A 108 -4.18 2.85 -10.08
C VAL A 108 -4.62 3.66 -11.30
N GLU A 109 -3.69 4.31 -12.00
CA GLU A 109 -3.98 4.99 -13.27
C GLU A 109 -4.56 4.04 -14.31
N TYR A 110 -3.93 2.88 -14.46
CA TYR A 110 -4.45 1.84 -15.33
C TYR A 110 -5.86 1.39 -14.92
N LEU A 111 -6.11 1.12 -13.65
CA LEU A 111 -7.44 0.74 -13.15
C LEU A 111 -8.48 1.83 -13.49
N GLN A 112 -8.17 3.09 -13.25
CA GLN A 112 -9.06 4.21 -13.58
C GLN A 112 -9.29 4.32 -15.09
N SER A 113 -8.28 4.07 -15.93
CA SER A 113 -8.41 4.11 -17.38
C SER A 113 -9.39 3.09 -17.93
N VAL A 114 -9.57 1.97 -17.22
CA VAL A 114 -10.55 0.92 -17.58
C VAL A 114 -11.83 0.97 -16.74
N GLY A 115 -12.05 2.05 -15.99
CA GLY A 115 -13.28 2.29 -15.24
C GLY A 115 -13.42 1.50 -13.94
N ILE A 116 -12.31 1.08 -13.33
CA ILE A 116 -12.30 0.28 -12.11
C ILE A 116 -11.70 1.07 -10.94
N ALA A 117 -12.34 0.98 -9.78
CA ALA A 117 -11.80 1.40 -8.50
C ALA A 117 -11.51 0.17 -7.63
N HIS A 118 -10.36 0.15 -6.96
CA HIS A 118 -9.90 -0.98 -6.17
C HIS A 118 -10.65 -1.08 -4.84
N ARG A 119 -10.80 0.03 -4.14
CA ARG A 119 -11.49 0.22 -2.84
C ARG A 119 -10.87 -0.49 -1.63
N ASP A 120 -9.70 -1.11 -1.78
CA ASP A 120 -8.93 -1.68 -0.65
C ASP A 120 -7.41 -1.55 -0.88
N ILE A 121 -6.98 -0.37 -1.32
CA ILE A 121 -5.57 -0.03 -1.46
C ILE A 121 -4.92 0.02 -0.07
N LYS A 122 -3.93 -0.84 0.15
CA LYS A 122 -3.16 -0.95 1.40
C LYS A 122 -1.85 -1.70 1.16
N LEU A 123 -0.92 -1.62 2.09
CA LEU A 123 0.36 -2.34 1.98
C LEU A 123 0.20 -3.86 1.83
N ASP A 124 -0.81 -4.45 2.50
CA ASP A 124 -1.09 -5.89 2.41
C ASP A 124 -1.56 -6.34 1.02
N ASN A 125 -2.07 -5.41 0.21
CA ASN A 125 -2.54 -5.67 -1.15
C ASN A 125 -1.55 -5.21 -2.23
N VAL A 126 -0.27 -5.12 -1.88
CA VAL A 126 0.79 -4.76 -2.80
C VAL A 126 1.98 -5.70 -2.60
N VAL A 127 2.45 -6.26 -3.69
CA VAL A 127 3.58 -7.18 -3.72
C VAL A 127 4.61 -6.72 -4.75
N LEU A 128 5.85 -7.19 -4.61
CA LEU A 128 6.88 -7.03 -5.64
C LEU A 128 7.20 -8.38 -6.28
N ASP A 129 7.41 -8.39 -7.57
CA ASP A 129 7.91 -9.55 -8.27
C ASP A 129 9.42 -9.77 -8.01
N HIS A 130 10.02 -10.77 -8.65
CA HIS A 130 11.43 -11.09 -8.54
C HIS A 130 12.37 -9.96 -9.02
N THR A 131 11.86 -8.97 -9.72
CA THR A 131 12.65 -7.89 -10.32
C THR A 131 12.40 -6.52 -9.67
N GLY A 132 11.58 -6.46 -8.62
CA GLY A 132 11.24 -5.22 -7.95
C GLY A 132 10.05 -4.47 -8.59
N ILE A 133 9.30 -5.13 -9.47
CA ILE A 133 8.08 -4.55 -10.05
C ILE A 133 6.92 -4.77 -9.10
N LEU A 134 6.30 -3.66 -8.68
CA LEU A 134 5.15 -3.63 -7.79
C LEU A 134 3.89 -4.04 -8.54
N LYS A 135 3.08 -4.87 -7.88
CA LYS A 135 1.79 -5.36 -8.39
C LYS A 135 0.69 -5.20 -7.35
N ILE A 136 -0.42 -4.61 -7.76
CA ILE A 136 -1.65 -4.52 -6.97
C ILE A 136 -2.36 -5.89 -7.02
N ILE A 137 -2.78 -6.37 -5.87
CA ILE A 137 -3.50 -7.65 -5.72
C ILE A 137 -4.85 -7.44 -5.03
N ASP A 138 -5.68 -8.49 -5.04
CA ASP A 138 -6.96 -8.60 -4.33
C ASP A 138 -8.03 -7.60 -4.80
N PHE A 139 -8.83 -8.05 -5.76
CA PHE A 139 -9.93 -7.26 -6.35
C PHE A 139 -11.29 -7.56 -5.71
N GLY A 140 -11.32 -8.21 -4.53
CA GLY A 140 -12.54 -8.59 -3.84
C GLY A 140 -13.44 -7.42 -3.40
N CYS A 141 -12.87 -6.23 -3.22
CA CYS A 141 -13.62 -5.00 -2.92
C CYS A 141 -13.82 -4.09 -4.14
N SER A 142 -13.24 -4.43 -5.30
CA SER A 142 -13.23 -3.56 -6.48
C SER A 142 -14.63 -3.42 -7.10
N THR A 143 -14.80 -2.34 -7.85
CA THR A 143 -16.05 -2.06 -8.57
C THR A 143 -15.78 -1.43 -9.93
N VAL A 144 -16.63 -1.73 -10.89
CA VAL A 144 -16.69 -1.01 -12.14
C VAL A 144 -17.57 0.23 -11.92
N TYR A 145 -16.95 1.40 -11.87
CA TYR A 145 -17.67 2.66 -11.70
C TYR A 145 -18.03 3.31 -13.05
N LYS A 146 -17.40 2.90 -14.13
CA LYS A 146 -17.67 3.38 -15.49
C LYS A 146 -17.42 2.29 -16.51
N TYR A 147 -18.44 1.93 -17.26
CA TYR A 147 -18.31 1.02 -18.38
C TYR A 147 -17.83 1.76 -19.65
N PRO A 148 -17.11 1.09 -20.57
CA PRO A 148 -16.54 1.75 -21.78
C PRO A 148 -17.58 2.44 -22.67
N PHE A 149 -18.81 1.96 -22.69
CA PHE A 149 -19.92 2.47 -23.50
C PHE A 149 -20.83 3.45 -22.76
N GLU A 150 -20.56 3.71 -21.47
CA GLU A 150 -21.33 4.66 -20.66
C GLU A 150 -20.63 6.02 -20.56
N SER A 151 -21.41 7.09 -20.67
CA SER A 151 -20.91 8.46 -20.49
C SER A 151 -20.92 8.88 -19.01
N THR A 152 -21.77 8.25 -18.19
CA THR A 152 -21.96 8.57 -16.79
C THR A 152 -21.18 7.63 -15.88
N MET A 153 -20.74 8.17 -14.77
CA MET A 153 -20.02 7.44 -13.73
C MET A 153 -20.95 7.08 -12.58
N THR A 154 -20.81 5.88 -12.05
CA THR A 154 -21.56 5.42 -10.87
C THR A 154 -20.81 5.76 -9.60
N MET A 155 -21.46 6.49 -8.70
CA MET A 155 -20.96 6.77 -7.36
C MET A 155 -21.12 5.54 -6.47
N THR A 156 -20.17 5.35 -5.55
CA THR A 156 -20.18 4.23 -4.61
C THR A 156 -21.00 4.56 -3.36
N LYS A 157 -21.61 3.52 -2.78
CA LYS A 157 -22.29 3.56 -1.48
C LYS A 157 -21.65 2.57 -0.52
N GLY A 158 -21.66 2.87 0.76
CA GLY A 158 -21.15 1.98 1.81
C GLY A 158 -19.64 2.10 2.03
N ILE A 159 -19.18 1.39 3.06
CA ILE A 159 -17.80 1.44 3.53
C ILE A 159 -17.06 0.22 3.02
N PHE A 160 -15.95 0.44 2.32
CA PHE A 160 -15.07 -0.59 1.78
C PHE A 160 -13.62 -0.29 2.12
N GLY A 161 -12.84 -1.33 2.37
CA GLY A 161 -11.41 -1.23 2.62
C GLY A 161 -11.04 -1.57 4.06
N SER A 162 -9.88 -1.11 4.46
CA SER A 162 -9.28 -1.36 5.78
C SER A 162 -9.12 -0.05 6.54
N ASP A 163 -9.55 -0.02 7.80
CA ASP A 163 -9.79 1.19 8.60
C ASP A 163 -8.75 2.31 8.48
N PRO A 164 -7.45 2.09 8.67
CA PRO A 164 -6.49 3.20 8.60
C PRO A 164 -6.39 3.85 7.21
N TYR A 165 -6.73 3.12 6.14
CA TYR A 165 -6.57 3.54 4.75
C TYR A 165 -7.83 4.16 4.14
N ILE A 166 -9.00 3.98 4.78
CA ILE A 166 -10.30 4.42 4.26
C ILE A 166 -10.36 5.93 4.21
N ALA A 167 -10.90 6.49 3.13
CA ALA A 167 -11.13 7.92 3.01
C ALA A 167 -12.30 8.38 3.88
N PRO A 168 -12.23 9.58 4.50
CA PRO A 168 -13.22 10.03 5.47
C PRO A 168 -14.61 10.20 4.91
N GLU A 169 -14.76 10.52 3.62
CA GLU A 169 -16.07 10.65 2.97
C GLU A 169 -16.88 9.37 2.95
N GLN A 170 -16.25 8.20 3.05
CA GLN A 170 -16.97 6.93 3.15
C GLN A 170 -17.82 6.83 4.42
N TYR A 171 -17.43 7.54 5.48
CA TYR A 171 -18.17 7.57 6.75
C TYR A 171 -19.16 8.73 6.86
N THR A 172 -19.00 9.78 6.04
CA THR A 172 -19.72 11.04 6.20
C THR A 172 -20.69 11.35 5.06
N GLN A 173 -20.53 10.71 3.90
CA GLN A 173 -21.36 10.96 2.72
C GLN A 173 -22.19 9.72 2.34
N PRO A 174 -23.43 9.89 1.87
CA PRO A 174 -24.27 8.76 1.44
C PRO A 174 -23.74 8.10 0.17
N THR A 175 -23.07 8.87 -0.68
CA THR A 175 -22.39 8.40 -1.90
C THR A 175 -21.07 9.16 -2.08
N TYR A 176 -20.09 8.54 -2.70
CA TYR A 176 -18.78 9.15 -2.92
C TYR A 176 -18.15 8.64 -4.23
N ASP A 177 -17.20 9.41 -4.75
CA ASP A 177 -16.40 9.02 -5.90
C ASP A 177 -15.31 8.02 -5.46
N PRO A 178 -15.38 6.75 -5.91
CA PRO A 178 -14.41 5.73 -5.47
C PRO A 178 -12.99 5.99 -5.98
N ARG A 179 -12.82 6.79 -7.04
CA ARG A 179 -11.48 7.18 -7.54
C ARG A 179 -10.76 8.06 -6.55
N LEU A 180 -11.45 9.03 -5.96
CA LEU A 180 -10.89 9.95 -4.96
C LEU A 180 -10.61 9.23 -3.63
N SER A 181 -11.43 8.25 -3.28
CA SER A 181 -11.18 7.34 -2.16
C SER A 181 -9.89 6.54 -2.34
N ASP A 182 -9.64 5.97 -3.51
CA ASP A 182 -8.41 5.24 -3.83
C ASP A 182 -7.18 6.16 -3.76
N ILE A 183 -7.28 7.42 -4.21
CA ILE A 183 -6.19 8.41 -4.10
C ILE A 183 -5.82 8.66 -2.64
N TRP A 184 -6.82 8.87 -1.77
CA TRP A 184 -6.56 9.01 -0.33
C TRP A 184 -5.81 7.81 0.23
N SER A 185 -6.25 6.60 -0.09
CA SER A 185 -5.60 5.36 0.34
C SER A 185 -4.15 5.26 -0.13
N CYS A 186 -3.86 5.67 -1.37
CA CYS A 186 -2.48 5.79 -1.87
C CYS A 186 -1.63 6.74 -1.02
N GLY A 187 -2.20 7.84 -0.56
CA GLY A 187 -1.52 8.77 0.37
C GLY A 187 -1.18 8.11 1.70
N ILE A 188 -2.11 7.36 2.29
CA ILE A 188 -1.86 6.63 3.54
C ILE A 188 -0.79 5.55 3.33
N VAL A 189 -0.77 4.85 2.20
CA VAL A 189 0.31 3.91 1.85
C VAL A 189 1.68 4.61 1.86
N PHE A 190 1.80 5.79 1.25
CA PHE A 190 3.06 6.54 1.26
C PHE A 190 3.51 6.92 2.69
N ILE A 191 2.58 7.39 3.52
CA ILE A 191 2.87 7.68 4.92
C ILE A 191 3.38 6.43 5.64
N CYS A 192 2.68 5.30 5.49
CA CYS A 192 3.06 4.04 6.15
C CYS A 192 4.43 3.55 5.68
N MET A 193 4.76 3.66 4.40
CA MET A 193 6.10 3.33 3.89
C MET A 193 7.18 4.22 4.50
N THR A 194 6.88 5.50 4.67
CA THR A 194 7.86 6.51 5.12
C THR A 194 8.09 6.45 6.62
N ILE A 195 7.02 6.40 7.42
CA ILE A 195 7.13 6.49 8.88
C ILE A 195 6.86 5.17 9.61
N ARG A 196 6.49 4.12 8.89
CA ARG A 196 6.23 2.74 9.37
C ARG A 196 5.20 2.67 10.50
N ARG A 197 4.20 3.55 10.44
CA ARG A 197 3.04 3.60 11.34
C ARG A 197 1.87 4.27 10.65
N PHE A 198 0.66 4.05 11.18
CA PHE A 198 -0.53 4.75 10.74
C PHE A 198 -0.65 6.11 11.43
N PRO A 199 -1.14 7.15 10.72
CA PRO A 199 -1.43 8.45 11.34
C PRO A 199 -2.63 8.41 12.31
N TRP A 200 -3.55 7.47 12.10
CA TRP A 200 -4.73 7.16 12.93
C TRP A 200 -5.14 5.70 12.75
N ARG A 201 -6.06 5.21 13.57
CA ARG A 201 -6.63 3.87 13.46
C ARG A 201 -7.81 3.84 12.49
N VAL A 202 -8.66 4.89 12.52
CA VAL A 202 -9.84 5.03 11.68
C VAL A 202 -10.08 6.51 11.38
N PRO A 203 -10.44 6.88 10.14
CA PRO A 203 -10.64 8.29 9.75
C PRO A 203 -12.03 8.79 10.18
N ARG A 204 -12.32 8.74 11.47
CA ARG A 204 -13.59 9.15 12.10
C ARG A 204 -13.34 10.08 13.28
N GLN A 205 -14.34 10.90 13.62
CA GLN A 205 -14.28 11.82 14.75
C GLN A 205 -14.10 11.12 16.12
N SER A 206 -14.39 9.82 16.20
CA SER A 206 -14.14 9.00 17.39
C SER A 206 -12.64 8.71 17.62
N ASP A 207 -11.82 8.77 16.57
CA ASP A 207 -10.35 8.64 16.68
C ASP A 207 -9.74 10.00 17.00
N LEU A 208 -9.04 10.09 18.14
CA LEU A 208 -8.45 11.34 18.61
C LEU A 208 -7.42 11.93 17.65
N SER A 209 -6.62 11.10 17.01
CA SER A 209 -5.60 11.53 16.05
C SER A 209 -6.23 12.08 14.78
N PHE A 210 -7.25 11.38 14.24
CA PHE A 210 -7.97 11.86 13.08
C PHE A 210 -8.79 13.11 13.40
N ARG A 211 -9.48 13.14 14.55
CA ARG A 211 -10.23 14.33 15.00
C ARG A 211 -9.34 15.55 15.09
N ALA A 212 -8.15 15.42 15.68
CA ALA A 212 -7.18 16.52 15.75
C ALA A 212 -6.76 16.98 14.33
N PHE A 213 -6.48 16.04 13.43
CA PHE A 213 -6.14 16.32 12.05
C PHE A 213 -7.27 17.07 11.31
N ALA A 214 -8.52 16.65 11.51
CA ALA A 214 -9.68 17.24 10.84
C ALA A 214 -10.09 18.61 11.40
N THR A 215 -9.97 18.80 12.72
CA THR A 215 -10.41 20.05 13.41
C THR A 215 -9.46 21.21 13.14
N ASN A 216 -8.15 20.95 13.19
CA ASN A 216 -7.09 21.93 12.92
C ASN A 216 -6.32 21.56 11.67
N HIS A 217 -7.03 21.36 10.58
CA HIS A 217 -6.50 20.71 9.39
C HIS A 217 -5.16 21.29 8.93
N ASN A 218 -5.07 22.61 8.77
CA ASN A 218 -3.83 23.26 8.32
C ASN A 218 -2.63 23.01 9.25
N GLN A 219 -2.81 23.11 10.57
CA GLN A 219 -1.71 22.92 11.54
C GLN A 219 -1.36 21.44 11.71
N GLN A 220 -2.35 20.57 11.80
CA GLN A 220 -2.11 19.13 12.01
C GLN A 220 -1.62 18.44 10.74
N GLN A 221 -2.12 18.86 9.60
CA GLN A 221 -1.58 18.44 8.31
C GLN A 221 -0.10 18.80 8.22
N PHE A 222 0.26 20.03 8.58
CA PHE A 222 1.65 20.47 8.59
C PHE A 222 2.54 19.62 9.52
N ARG A 223 2.06 19.22 10.71
CA ARG A 223 2.79 18.34 11.62
C ARG A 223 3.01 16.95 11.03
N LEU A 224 2.00 16.39 10.39
CA LEU A 224 2.12 15.10 9.71
C LEU A 224 3.08 15.18 8.53
N LEU A 225 2.94 16.21 7.69
CA LEU A 225 3.75 16.40 6.50
C LEU A 225 5.24 16.67 6.82
N LYS A 226 5.54 17.24 7.99
CA LYS A 226 6.94 17.40 8.45
C LYS A 226 7.69 16.08 8.60
N LEU A 227 6.99 14.98 8.81
CA LEU A 227 7.58 13.65 8.93
C LEU A 227 7.95 13.05 7.57
N LEU A 228 7.45 13.64 6.48
CA LEU A 228 7.66 13.19 5.11
C LEU A 228 8.81 13.95 4.43
N PRO A 229 9.41 13.38 3.39
CA PRO A 229 10.37 14.09 2.56
C PRO A 229 9.82 15.43 2.08
N ARG A 230 10.68 16.46 2.08
CA ARG A 230 10.25 17.83 1.80
C ARG A 230 9.57 17.97 0.44
N GLU A 231 10.12 17.30 -0.56
CA GLU A 231 9.65 17.29 -1.94
C GLU A 231 8.26 16.65 -2.11
N ALA A 232 7.89 15.71 -1.24
CA ALA A 232 6.60 15.03 -1.28
C ALA A 232 5.45 15.82 -0.61
N ARG A 233 5.77 16.84 0.19
CA ARG A 233 4.78 17.48 1.09
C ARG A 233 3.66 18.17 0.33
N SER A 234 3.96 18.82 -0.79
CA SER A 234 2.95 19.55 -1.56
C SER A 234 1.88 18.62 -2.14
N VAL A 235 2.29 17.58 -2.84
CA VAL A 235 1.35 16.62 -3.42
C VAL A 235 0.60 15.84 -2.33
N MET A 236 1.27 15.49 -1.24
CA MET A 236 0.63 14.81 -0.11
C MET A 236 -0.39 15.69 0.61
N ALA A 237 -0.18 16.99 0.69
CA ALA A 237 -1.18 17.93 1.20
C ALA A 237 -2.47 17.91 0.37
N GLY A 238 -2.34 17.86 -0.94
CA GLY A 238 -3.49 17.79 -1.85
C GLY A 238 -4.20 16.43 -1.83
N ILE A 239 -3.46 15.34 -1.63
CA ILE A 239 -4.02 13.97 -1.49
C ILE A 239 -4.79 13.82 -0.17
N LEU A 240 -4.26 14.37 0.91
CA LEU A 240 -4.86 14.30 2.26
C LEU A 240 -5.88 15.41 2.53
N GLU A 241 -6.42 16.01 1.48
CA GLU A 241 -7.56 16.92 1.60
C GLU A 241 -8.82 16.14 2.01
N ILE A 242 -9.44 16.57 3.11
CA ILE A 242 -10.59 15.88 3.70
C ILE A 242 -11.84 16.01 2.80
N ASP A 243 -12.03 17.21 2.22
CA ASP A 243 -13.09 17.45 1.25
C ASP A 243 -12.71 16.81 -0.11
N PRO A 244 -13.39 15.73 -0.54
CA PRO A 244 -13.05 15.08 -1.79
C PRO A 244 -13.18 15.99 -3.02
N ASN A 245 -14.00 17.06 -2.96
CA ASN A 245 -14.10 18.02 -4.06
C ASN A 245 -12.87 18.92 -4.22
N LYS A 246 -12.07 19.04 -3.16
CA LYS A 246 -10.80 19.79 -3.16
C LYS A 246 -9.58 18.89 -3.28
N ARG A 247 -9.75 17.59 -3.02
CA ARG A 247 -8.66 16.61 -3.13
C ARG A 247 -8.16 16.52 -4.56
N LEU A 248 -6.85 16.39 -4.72
CA LEU A 248 -6.24 16.18 -6.03
C LEU A 248 -6.80 14.93 -6.71
N SER A 249 -7.12 15.06 -8.00
CA SER A 249 -7.35 13.91 -8.87
C SER A 249 -6.04 13.16 -9.13
N LEU A 250 -6.11 11.92 -9.61
CA LEU A 250 -4.92 11.16 -9.99
C LEU A 250 -4.13 11.88 -11.08
N GLU A 251 -4.80 12.46 -12.07
CA GLU A 251 -4.16 13.25 -13.11
C GLU A 251 -3.33 14.41 -12.52
N ALA A 252 -3.88 15.15 -11.56
CA ALA A 252 -3.17 16.23 -10.88
C ALA A 252 -1.99 15.71 -10.03
N VAL A 253 -2.14 14.56 -9.37
CA VAL A 253 -1.04 13.92 -8.63
C VAL A 253 0.09 13.53 -9.57
N LEU A 254 -0.23 12.91 -10.71
CA LEU A 254 0.77 12.50 -11.71
C LEU A 254 1.43 13.67 -12.43
N ALA A 255 0.78 14.84 -12.46
CA ALA A 255 1.34 16.07 -13.00
C ALA A 255 2.26 16.82 -12.01
N ASP A 256 2.30 16.43 -10.74
CA ASP A 256 3.20 17.03 -9.76
C ASP A 256 4.66 16.88 -10.18
N PRO A 257 5.49 17.96 -10.13
CA PRO A 257 6.88 17.90 -10.60
C PRO A 257 7.75 16.87 -9.88
N TRP A 258 7.56 16.68 -8.56
CA TRP A 258 8.30 15.64 -7.83
C TRP A 258 7.89 14.25 -8.27
N VAL A 259 6.58 14.01 -8.44
CA VAL A 259 6.06 12.71 -8.90
C VAL A 259 6.57 12.36 -10.28
N GLN A 260 6.69 13.34 -11.18
CA GLN A 260 7.26 13.14 -12.52
C GLN A 260 8.77 12.85 -12.49
N ASP A 261 9.52 13.42 -11.54
CA ASP A 261 10.97 13.21 -11.42
C ASP A 261 11.35 11.90 -10.70
N ILE A 262 10.40 11.15 -10.17
CA ILE A 262 10.67 9.88 -9.50
C ILE A 262 11.34 8.91 -10.49
N ASP A 263 12.50 8.38 -10.09
CA ASP A 263 13.22 7.32 -10.80
C ASP A 263 12.49 5.99 -10.63
N VAL A 264 11.53 5.72 -11.49
CA VAL A 264 10.63 4.56 -11.42
C VAL A 264 11.17 3.38 -12.21
N CYS A 265 11.13 2.19 -11.61
CA CYS A 265 11.45 0.94 -12.31
C CYS A 265 10.34 0.58 -13.31
N GLN A 266 10.77 0.15 -14.49
CA GLN A 266 9.94 -0.48 -15.51
C GLN A 266 10.39 -1.93 -15.75
N VAL A 267 9.56 -2.73 -16.41
CA VAL A 267 9.79 -4.19 -16.56
C VAL A 267 11.19 -4.53 -17.10
N HIS A 268 11.70 -3.76 -18.07
CA HIS A 268 13.01 -3.98 -18.70
C HIS A 268 14.03 -2.89 -18.38
N GLU A 269 13.64 -1.89 -17.59
CA GLU A 269 14.48 -0.74 -17.25
C GLU A 269 14.41 -0.46 -15.75
N PRO A 270 15.33 -1.03 -14.96
CA PRO A 270 15.41 -0.76 -13.54
C PRO A 270 15.82 0.70 -13.29
N GLY A 271 15.31 1.28 -12.20
CA GLY A 271 15.73 2.60 -11.72
C GLY A 271 17.23 2.63 -11.43
N LYS A 272 17.83 3.79 -11.57
CA LYS A 272 19.30 3.98 -11.47
C LYS A 272 19.73 4.58 -10.12
N ARG A 273 18.80 5.23 -9.40
CA ARG A 273 19.11 5.97 -8.17
C ARG A 273 18.80 5.19 -6.89
N HIS A 274 18.34 3.95 -7.00
CA HIS A 274 17.96 3.13 -5.85
C HIS A 274 18.11 1.64 -6.15
N VAL A 275 18.10 0.86 -5.08
CA VAL A 275 17.98 -0.60 -5.14
C VAL A 275 16.68 -1.01 -4.48
N HIS A 276 16.12 -2.14 -4.88
CA HIS A 276 14.96 -2.74 -4.23
C HIS A 276 15.38 -3.80 -3.22
N HIS A 277 14.82 -3.74 -2.02
CA HIS A 277 14.94 -4.78 -1.02
C HIS A 277 13.87 -5.83 -1.27
N VAL A 278 14.26 -7.09 -1.34
CA VAL A 278 13.40 -8.24 -1.61
C VAL A 278 13.59 -9.32 -0.56
N LEU A 279 12.57 -10.13 -0.31
CA LEU A 279 12.57 -11.20 0.69
C LEU A 279 13.00 -12.54 0.12
N ALA A 280 12.80 -12.74 -1.17
CA ALA A 280 13.16 -13.97 -1.88
C ALA A 280 14.35 -13.72 -2.78
N THR A 281 15.27 -14.68 -2.81
CA THR A 281 16.43 -14.64 -3.70
C THR A 281 15.95 -14.57 -5.14
N PRO A 282 16.34 -13.55 -5.91
CA PRO A 282 15.98 -13.44 -7.30
C PRO A 282 16.62 -14.58 -8.11
N SER A 283 15.91 -15.06 -9.12
CA SER A 283 16.42 -16.09 -10.04
C SER A 283 17.51 -15.57 -10.97
N LEU A 284 17.67 -14.26 -11.05
CA LEU A 284 18.70 -13.57 -11.83
C LEU A 284 19.43 -12.58 -10.92
N ASN A 285 20.77 -12.59 -10.97
CA ASN A 285 21.58 -11.55 -10.33
C ASN A 285 21.28 -10.20 -11.02
N ARG A 286 20.72 -9.28 -10.26
CA ARG A 286 20.49 -7.89 -10.68
C ARG A 286 21.11 -6.97 -9.64
N ASP A 287 21.89 -6.00 -10.09
CA ASP A 287 22.59 -5.05 -9.20
C ASP A 287 21.64 -4.11 -8.44
N ASN A 288 20.40 -4.00 -8.90
CA ASN A 288 19.35 -3.19 -8.27
C ASN A 288 18.52 -3.93 -7.21
N LEU A 289 18.91 -5.15 -6.81
CA LEU A 289 18.17 -5.95 -5.82
C LEU A 289 19.05 -6.31 -4.63
N VAL A 290 18.52 -6.13 -3.43
CA VAL A 290 19.14 -6.51 -2.16
C VAL A 290 18.22 -7.46 -1.42
N VAL A 291 18.68 -8.67 -1.13
CA VAL A 291 17.93 -9.68 -0.37
C VAL A 291 18.02 -9.38 1.11
N ILE A 292 16.89 -9.31 1.79
CA ILE A 292 16.80 -9.10 3.23
C ILE A 292 16.09 -10.27 3.90
N THR A 293 16.44 -10.51 5.16
CA THR A 293 15.70 -11.44 6.02
C THR A 293 14.78 -10.63 6.91
N PRO A 294 13.46 -10.83 6.83
CA PRO A 294 12.53 -10.09 7.69
C PRO A 294 12.74 -10.48 9.14
N GLU A 295 12.86 -9.48 10.01
CA GLU A 295 12.86 -9.71 11.45
C GLU A 295 11.41 -9.94 11.94
N PRO A 296 11.21 -10.79 12.95
CA PRO A 296 9.89 -10.95 13.55
C PRO A 296 9.32 -9.59 14.02
N PRO A 297 8.03 -9.33 13.84
CA PRO A 297 7.42 -8.02 14.14
C PRO A 297 7.67 -7.51 15.56
N GLY A 298 7.79 -8.39 16.54
CA GLY A 298 8.11 -8.04 17.92
C GLY A 298 9.51 -7.47 18.12
N VAL A 299 10.48 -7.94 17.35
CA VAL A 299 11.89 -7.50 17.43
C VAL A 299 12.06 -6.10 16.86
N VAL A 300 11.35 -5.79 15.75
CA VAL A 300 11.36 -4.46 15.12
C VAL A 300 10.78 -3.41 16.08
N ALA A 301 9.64 -3.71 16.69
CA ALA A 301 9.00 -2.81 17.66
C ALA A 301 9.90 -2.56 18.89
N GLU A 302 10.60 -3.57 19.37
CA GLU A 302 11.51 -3.46 20.52
C GLU A 302 12.77 -2.67 20.16
N LYS A 303 13.35 -2.87 19.00
CA LYS A 303 14.50 -2.08 18.49
C LYS A 303 14.13 -0.60 18.35
N GLU A 304 12.95 -0.29 17.82
CA GLU A 304 12.48 1.09 17.73
C GLU A 304 12.24 1.73 19.08
N LYS A 305 11.68 1.00 20.04
CA LYS A 305 11.49 1.45 21.41
C LYS A 305 12.83 1.76 22.08
N ARG A 306 13.85 0.91 21.88
CA ARG A 306 15.23 1.14 22.38
C ARG A 306 15.89 2.36 21.73
N LYS A 307 15.75 2.56 20.42
CA LYS A 307 16.28 3.75 19.74
C LYS A 307 15.66 5.05 20.27
N ARG A 308 14.36 5.05 20.54
CA ARG A 308 13.67 6.22 21.14
C ARG A 308 14.13 6.51 22.56
N GLN A 309 14.39 5.48 23.36
CA GLN A 309 14.90 5.64 24.73
C GLN A 309 16.35 6.13 24.77
N GLN A 310 17.18 5.75 23.80
CA GLN A 310 18.57 6.22 23.68
C GLN A 310 18.67 7.65 23.14
N GLY A 311 17.73 8.07 22.26
CA GLY A 311 17.66 9.45 21.73
C GLY A 311 17.11 10.49 22.72
N SER A 312 16.52 10.06 23.83
CA SER A 312 15.94 10.93 24.88
C SER A 312 16.79 11.06 26.15
N ARG A 313 18.02 10.55 26.16
CA ARG A 313 18.94 10.84 27.29
C ARG A 313 19.38 12.30 27.20
N PRO A 314 19.11 13.13 28.22
CA PRO A 314 19.67 14.45 28.31
C PRO A 314 21.21 14.34 28.37
N ALA A 315 21.88 15.22 27.67
CA ALA A 315 23.34 15.34 27.76
C ALA A 315 23.75 15.46 29.24
N SER A 316 24.69 14.63 29.66
CA SER A 316 25.25 14.72 30.99
C SER A 316 25.74 16.13 31.28
N PRO A 317 25.47 16.72 32.44
CA PRO A 317 25.95 18.05 32.76
C PRO A 317 27.47 18.08 32.71
N ILE A 318 27.99 19.10 31.99
CA ILE A 318 29.43 19.37 31.92
C ILE A 318 29.94 19.64 33.34
N PRO A 319 30.97 18.94 33.81
CA PRO A 319 31.54 19.22 35.13
C PRO A 319 32.07 20.64 35.16
N PRO A 320 31.95 21.40 36.29
CA PRO A 320 32.44 22.73 36.41
C PRO A 320 34.00 22.78 36.29
N PRO A 321 34.57 23.82 35.73
CA PRO A 321 36.03 23.93 35.56
C PRO A 321 36.74 23.88 36.93
N ALA A 322 37.81 23.09 37.00
CA ALA A 322 38.63 22.93 38.17
C ALA A 322 39.21 24.30 38.56
N ILE A 323 38.93 24.74 39.79
CA ILE A 323 39.53 25.95 40.39
C ILE A 323 40.98 25.61 40.73
N ASN A 324 41.89 26.18 40.02
CA ASN A 324 43.31 26.13 40.30
C ASN A 324 43.60 26.96 41.55
N LYS A 325 43.73 26.31 42.73
CA LYS A 325 44.31 26.91 43.91
C LYS A 325 45.83 26.77 43.83
N ASN A 326 46.51 27.72 43.26
CA ASN A 326 47.91 27.95 43.51
C ASN A 326 48.21 29.44 43.28
N SER A 327 48.20 30.20 44.34
CA SER A 327 49.01 31.39 44.55
C SER A 327 48.98 31.77 46.05
N SER A 328 49.95 31.31 46.77
CA SER A 328 50.41 31.95 48.00
C SER A 328 51.87 31.59 48.21
N ALA A 329 52.75 32.52 47.92
CA ALA A 329 53.92 32.92 48.68
C ALA A 329 54.43 34.23 48.04
#